data_27c85e3d05f64bea761e497c0be9efe4
#
_entry.id   27c85e3d05f64bea761e497c0be9efe4
#
_cell.length_a   1.000
_cell.length_b   1.000
_cell.length_c   1.000
_cell.angle_alpha   90.00
_cell.angle_beta   90.00
_cell.angle_gamma   90.00
#
_symmetry.space_group_name_H-M   'P 1'
#
loop_
_entity.id
_entity.type
_entity.pdbx_description
1 polymer ?
#
loop_
_entity_poly.entity_id
_entity_poly.type
_entity_poly.pdbx_seq_one_letter_code
_entity_poly.pdbx_strand_id
1 'polypeptide(L)'
;MATILITGATSGLGEALAREAALNGHSVIACGRNKSKLSELSSLDNVTVLQFDASDEISTNSALASVKCDIAVLNAGTCEYVDVNNIEPDMFRRVFDINVFGAINVASALIPNLEKGNKLVFVDSMARLLPFTRSQAYGASKAALHYACKSFEVDLKDKGIAVQSMSPGFVKTPLTEKNDFPMPMAITSDQAAQYMLKGIQSDKSSVYFPRRFGVIMRFLNILPEALQRKICSSMRSSLKPTSATDNKSSKQARS
;
A
#
# COMPACT_ATOMS: atom_id res chain seq x y z
N MET A 1 10.11 22.24 2.79
CA MET A 1 10.52 21.16 1.85
C MET A 1 11.00 20.00 2.69
N ALA A 2 10.74 18.76 2.27
CA ALA A 2 11.14 17.55 3.00
C ALA A 2 11.67 16.51 2.00
N THR A 3 12.53 15.61 2.45
CA THR A 3 12.97 14.44 1.70
C THR A 3 12.00 13.29 1.96
N ILE A 4 11.32 12.83 0.91
CA ILE A 4 10.27 11.78 1.00
C ILE A 4 10.75 10.52 0.26
N LEU A 5 10.97 9.44 1.00
CA LEU A 5 11.23 8.13 0.44
C LEU A 5 9.89 7.42 0.17
N ILE A 6 9.74 6.83 -1.03
CA ILE A 6 8.50 6.15 -1.44
C ILE A 6 8.83 4.78 -2.02
N THR A 7 8.36 3.71 -1.38
CA THR A 7 8.48 2.36 -1.94
C THR A 7 7.33 2.05 -2.89
N GLY A 8 7.57 1.20 -3.89
CA GLY A 8 6.59 0.93 -4.94
C GLY A 8 6.30 2.15 -5.84
N ALA A 9 7.29 3.04 -6.01
CA ALA A 9 7.17 4.26 -6.79
C ALA A 9 7.14 4.04 -8.32
N THR A 10 7.26 2.81 -8.80
CA THR A 10 7.33 2.50 -10.24
C THR A 10 5.98 2.23 -10.89
N SER A 11 4.87 2.35 -10.15
CA SER A 11 3.51 2.17 -10.70
C SER A 11 2.43 2.74 -9.79
N GLY A 12 1.27 3.02 -10.37
CA GLY A 12 0.03 3.30 -9.66
C GLY A 12 0.14 4.45 -8.65
N LEU A 13 -0.29 4.17 -7.42
CA LEU A 13 -0.36 5.19 -6.36
C LEU A 13 1.01 5.72 -5.95
N GLY A 14 2.02 4.83 -5.88
CA GLY A 14 3.39 5.24 -5.52
C GLY A 14 4.04 6.13 -6.56
N GLU A 15 3.84 5.84 -7.84
CA GLU A 15 4.32 6.69 -8.96
C GLU A 15 3.64 8.05 -8.94
N ALA A 16 2.31 8.07 -8.79
CA ALA A 16 1.55 9.31 -8.72
C ALA A 16 1.99 10.17 -7.51
N LEU A 17 2.24 9.55 -6.36
CA LEU A 17 2.73 10.26 -5.17
C LEU A 17 4.16 10.82 -5.39
N ALA A 18 5.05 10.06 -6.04
CA ALA A 18 6.40 10.52 -6.33
C ALA A 18 6.38 11.77 -7.22
N ARG A 19 5.58 11.77 -8.28
CA ARG A 19 5.39 12.90 -9.18
C ARG A 19 4.75 14.11 -8.48
N GLU A 20 3.68 13.88 -7.71
CA GLU A 20 2.99 14.94 -6.97
C GLU A 20 3.91 15.58 -5.92
N ALA A 21 4.70 14.79 -5.19
CA ALA A 21 5.65 15.29 -4.21
C ALA A 21 6.76 16.14 -4.86
N ALA A 22 7.32 15.67 -5.99
CA ALA A 22 8.33 16.41 -6.74
C ALA A 22 7.77 17.75 -7.28
N LEU A 23 6.56 17.75 -7.85
CA LEU A 23 5.87 18.96 -8.33
C LEU A 23 5.60 19.97 -7.21
N ASN A 24 5.42 19.51 -5.97
CA ASN A 24 5.26 20.38 -4.80
C ASN A 24 6.60 20.77 -4.15
N GLY A 25 7.74 20.53 -4.82
CA GLY A 25 9.06 20.99 -4.40
C GLY A 25 9.72 20.13 -3.30
N HIS A 26 9.22 18.92 -3.03
CA HIS A 26 9.88 17.97 -2.14
C HIS A 26 11.02 17.24 -2.86
N SER A 27 12.08 16.90 -2.14
CA SER A 27 13.06 15.93 -2.62
C SER A 27 12.46 14.52 -2.49
N VAL A 28 12.51 13.72 -3.57
CA VAL A 28 11.92 12.38 -3.59
C VAL A 28 12.98 11.33 -3.79
N ILE A 29 12.94 10.28 -2.96
CA ILE A 29 13.70 9.04 -3.15
C ILE A 29 12.70 7.98 -3.62
N ALA A 30 12.64 7.77 -4.94
CA ALA A 30 11.71 6.82 -5.56
C ALA A 30 12.31 5.41 -5.58
N CYS A 31 11.67 4.47 -4.88
CA CYS A 31 12.17 3.10 -4.72
C CYS A 31 11.27 2.10 -5.43
N GLY A 32 11.87 1.11 -6.10
CA GLY A 32 11.14 0.05 -6.78
C GLY A 32 12.01 -0.91 -7.55
N ARG A 33 11.38 -1.87 -8.24
CA ARG A 33 12.08 -2.93 -8.98
C ARG A 33 12.30 -2.61 -10.46
N ASN A 34 11.37 -1.85 -11.05
CA ASN A 34 11.37 -1.61 -12.49
C ASN A 34 12.34 -0.50 -12.87
N LYS A 35 13.50 -0.91 -13.43
CA LYS A 35 14.59 0.00 -13.82
C LYS A 35 14.15 1.05 -14.85
N SER A 36 13.35 0.68 -15.85
CA SER A 36 12.86 1.61 -16.87
C SER A 36 12.01 2.72 -16.25
N LYS A 37 11.06 2.35 -15.38
CA LYS A 37 10.21 3.30 -14.66
C LYS A 37 10.98 4.19 -13.69
N LEU A 38 12.00 3.66 -13.03
CA LEU A 38 12.89 4.45 -12.20
C LEU A 38 13.67 5.46 -13.05
N SER A 39 14.16 5.06 -14.22
CA SER A 39 14.83 5.97 -15.17
C SER A 39 13.90 7.10 -15.66
N GLU A 40 12.62 6.81 -15.92
CA GLU A 40 11.62 7.84 -16.23
C GLU A 40 11.44 8.83 -15.06
N LEU A 41 11.39 8.34 -13.82
CA LEU A 41 11.24 9.19 -12.64
C LEU A 41 12.48 10.03 -12.36
N SER A 42 13.69 9.50 -12.62
CA SER A 42 14.94 10.22 -12.39
C SER A 42 15.15 11.41 -13.36
N SER A 43 14.33 11.53 -14.41
CA SER A 43 14.32 12.71 -15.29
C SER A 43 13.58 13.91 -14.69
N LEU A 44 12.87 13.72 -13.58
CA LEU A 44 12.20 14.80 -12.88
C LEU A 44 13.21 15.50 -11.94
N ASP A 45 13.10 16.81 -11.86
CA ASP A 45 13.85 17.58 -10.89
C ASP A 45 13.53 17.10 -9.46
N ASN A 46 14.52 17.09 -8.60
CA ASN A 46 14.42 16.67 -7.19
C ASN A 46 14.05 15.18 -6.96
N VAL A 47 14.17 14.30 -7.96
CA VAL A 47 13.93 12.87 -7.81
C VAL A 47 15.23 12.08 -7.94
N THR A 48 15.60 11.36 -6.89
CA THR A 48 16.61 10.32 -6.92
C THR A 48 15.95 8.95 -6.89
N VAL A 49 16.61 7.92 -7.40
CA VAL A 49 16.02 6.60 -7.52
C VAL A 49 16.88 5.53 -6.85
N LEU A 50 16.22 4.55 -6.23
CA LEU A 50 16.87 3.37 -5.67
C LEU A 50 16.18 2.10 -6.18
N GLN A 51 16.96 1.22 -6.80
CA GLN A 51 16.44 -0.04 -7.30
C GLN A 51 16.68 -1.15 -6.29
N PHE A 52 15.59 -1.69 -5.72
CA PHE A 52 15.62 -2.89 -4.89
C PHE A 52 14.25 -3.56 -4.84
N ASP A 53 14.21 -4.82 -4.38
CA ASP A 53 12.98 -5.52 -4.04
C ASP A 53 12.75 -5.47 -2.53
N ALA A 54 11.68 -4.81 -2.10
CA ALA A 54 11.36 -4.68 -0.68
C ALA A 54 11.08 -6.03 0.01
N SER A 55 10.67 -7.07 -0.74
CA SER A 55 10.49 -8.41 -0.19
C SER A 55 11.81 -9.16 0.06
N ASP A 56 12.92 -8.68 -0.49
CA ASP A 56 14.27 -9.18 -0.22
C ASP A 56 14.94 -8.33 0.85
N GLU A 57 15.10 -8.91 2.03
CA GLU A 57 15.71 -8.25 3.20
C GLU A 57 17.13 -7.77 2.93
N ILE A 58 17.95 -8.61 2.28
CA ILE A 58 19.38 -8.30 2.01
C ILE A 58 19.47 -7.13 1.04
N SER A 59 18.69 -7.18 -0.05
CA SER A 59 18.63 -6.11 -1.03
C SER A 59 18.13 -4.80 -0.41
N THR A 60 17.12 -4.86 0.44
CA THR A 60 16.54 -3.70 1.14
C THR A 60 17.58 -3.07 2.11
N ASN A 61 18.21 -3.88 2.94
CA ASN A 61 19.22 -3.40 3.89
C ASN A 61 20.41 -2.77 3.17
N SER A 62 20.90 -3.40 2.10
CA SER A 62 22.00 -2.83 1.29
C SER A 62 21.63 -1.49 0.66
N ALA A 63 20.41 -1.36 0.14
CA ALA A 63 19.96 -0.15 -0.54
C ALA A 63 19.68 1.02 0.44
N LEU A 64 19.26 0.73 1.67
CA LEU A 64 18.75 1.72 2.62
C LEU A 64 19.68 2.02 3.81
N ALA A 65 20.77 1.30 3.99
CA ALA A 65 21.64 1.38 5.17
C ALA A 65 22.14 2.81 5.51
N SER A 66 22.36 3.65 4.51
CA SER A 66 22.85 5.02 4.67
C SER A 66 21.82 6.09 4.26
N VAL A 67 20.61 5.69 3.96
CA VAL A 67 19.56 6.61 3.47
C VAL A 67 18.99 7.42 4.62
N LYS A 68 18.97 8.74 4.44
CA LYS A 68 18.30 9.68 5.33
C LYS A 68 17.09 10.27 4.61
N CYS A 69 15.96 10.32 5.30
CA CYS A 69 14.74 10.96 4.81
C CYS A 69 13.94 11.54 5.97
N ASP A 70 13.18 12.59 5.70
CA ASP A 70 12.28 13.17 6.69
C ASP A 70 11.02 12.33 6.83
N ILE A 71 10.58 11.73 5.72
CA ILE A 71 9.35 10.96 5.62
C ILE A 71 9.61 9.70 4.80
N ALA A 72 9.29 8.54 5.35
CA ALA A 72 9.34 7.27 4.63
C ALA A 72 7.93 6.74 4.39
N VAL A 73 7.53 6.56 3.13
CA VAL A 73 6.22 6.04 2.72
C VAL A 73 6.35 4.59 2.23
N LEU A 74 5.93 3.66 3.07
CA LEU A 74 5.94 2.23 2.82
C LEU A 74 4.68 1.85 2.04
N ASN A 75 4.72 2.09 0.72
CA ASN A 75 3.57 1.95 -0.18
C ASN A 75 3.63 0.67 -1.03
N ALA A 76 4.79 0.04 -1.21
CA ALA A 76 4.90 -1.18 -2.00
C ALA A 76 3.85 -2.21 -1.57
N GLY A 77 3.15 -2.80 -2.55
CA GLY A 77 2.10 -3.75 -2.27
C GLY A 77 1.53 -4.41 -3.52
N THR A 78 0.87 -5.55 -3.31
CA THR A 78 0.17 -6.31 -4.34
C THR A 78 -1.20 -6.73 -3.85
N CYS A 79 -2.06 -7.17 -4.78
CA CYS A 79 -3.37 -7.73 -4.50
C CYS A 79 -3.61 -8.92 -5.42
N GLU A 80 -3.94 -10.06 -4.82
CA GLU A 80 -4.41 -11.26 -5.53
C GLU A 80 -5.76 -11.67 -4.92
N TYR A 81 -6.67 -12.20 -5.77
CA TYR A 81 -8.01 -12.59 -5.35
C TYR A 81 -8.13 -14.08 -5.18
N VAL A 82 -8.60 -14.50 -4.00
CA VAL A 82 -8.73 -15.92 -3.64
C VAL A 82 -9.95 -16.52 -4.32
N ASP A 83 -9.75 -17.66 -5.01
CA ASP A 83 -10.83 -18.57 -5.36
C ASP A 83 -11.00 -19.59 -4.23
N VAL A 84 -12.14 -19.56 -3.54
CA VAL A 84 -12.42 -20.47 -2.41
C VAL A 84 -12.59 -21.93 -2.83
N ASN A 85 -12.82 -22.20 -4.13
CA ASN A 85 -12.89 -23.54 -4.67
C ASN A 85 -11.49 -24.11 -5.01
N ASN A 86 -10.48 -23.23 -5.10
CA ASN A 86 -9.09 -23.61 -5.39
C ASN A 86 -8.15 -22.69 -4.62
N ILE A 87 -8.07 -22.87 -3.29
CA ILE A 87 -7.22 -22.04 -2.43
C ILE A 87 -5.75 -22.40 -2.68
N GLU A 88 -4.96 -21.39 -3.03
CA GLU A 88 -3.51 -21.49 -3.22
C GLU A 88 -2.78 -20.90 -2.00
N PRO A 89 -2.22 -21.72 -1.07
CA PRO A 89 -1.48 -21.20 0.09
C PRO A 89 -0.29 -20.30 -0.31
N ASP A 90 0.35 -20.58 -1.44
CA ASP A 90 1.47 -19.78 -1.93
C ASP A 90 1.05 -18.37 -2.38
N MET A 91 -0.21 -18.16 -2.77
CA MET A 91 -0.76 -16.82 -3.00
C MET A 91 -0.74 -16.00 -1.71
N PHE A 92 -1.15 -16.59 -0.58
CA PHE A 92 -1.09 -15.92 0.71
C PHE A 92 0.36 -15.54 1.07
N ARG A 93 1.32 -16.45 0.88
CA ARG A 93 2.74 -16.18 1.12
C ARG A 93 3.20 -14.99 0.28
N ARG A 94 3.01 -15.03 -1.04
CA ARG A 94 3.40 -13.93 -1.94
C ARG A 94 2.80 -12.59 -1.54
N VAL A 95 1.51 -12.57 -1.17
CA VAL A 95 0.83 -11.32 -0.77
C VAL A 95 1.39 -10.80 0.56
N PHE A 96 1.64 -11.67 1.53
CA PHE A 96 2.23 -11.28 2.81
C PHE A 96 3.69 -10.87 2.66
N ASP A 97 4.48 -11.58 1.85
CA ASP A 97 5.88 -11.25 1.61
C ASP A 97 6.04 -9.81 1.09
N ILE A 98 5.18 -9.40 0.16
CA ILE A 98 5.24 -8.05 -0.40
C ILE A 98 4.59 -7.02 0.55
N ASN A 99 3.36 -7.28 1.02
CA ASN A 99 2.55 -6.28 1.73
C ASN A 99 2.95 -6.08 3.19
N VAL A 100 3.46 -7.13 3.84
CA VAL A 100 3.80 -7.13 5.27
C VAL A 100 5.32 -7.17 5.43
N PHE A 101 5.95 -8.26 5.04
CA PHE A 101 7.39 -8.42 5.24
C PHE A 101 8.21 -7.39 4.47
N GLY A 102 7.80 -7.04 3.24
CA GLY A 102 8.44 -5.96 2.49
C GLY A 102 8.39 -4.61 3.20
N ALA A 103 7.25 -4.26 3.81
CA ALA A 103 7.16 -3.05 4.61
C ALA A 103 8.00 -3.13 5.90
N ILE A 104 8.06 -4.30 6.54
CA ILE A 104 8.88 -4.52 7.75
C ILE A 104 10.37 -4.45 7.42
N ASN A 105 10.83 -5.04 6.31
CA ASN A 105 12.22 -4.94 5.86
C ASN A 105 12.65 -3.49 5.68
N VAL A 106 11.81 -2.68 5.00
CA VAL A 106 12.07 -1.25 4.81
C VAL A 106 12.07 -0.50 6.15
N ALA A 107 11.12 -0.78 7.03
CA ALA A 107 11.07 -0.17 8.36
C ALA A 107 12.32 -0.53 9.19
N SER A 108 12.74 -1.80 9.18
CA SER A 108 13.92 -2.30 9.86
C SER A 108 15.21 -1.58 9.40
N ALA A 109 15.35 -1.38 8.09
CA ALA A 109 16.49 -0.71 7.50
C ALA A 109 16.53 0.81 7.80
N LEU A 110 15.37 1.47 7.89
CA LEU A 110 15.29 2.93 8.05
C LEU A 110 15.21 3.39 9.50
N ILE A 111 14.53 2.68 10.39
CA ILE A 111 14.30 3.11 11.79
C ILE A 111 15.62 3.46 12.53
N PRO A 112 16.74 2.77 12.34
CA PRO A 112 18.01 3.15 12.97
C PRO A 112 18.53 4.53 12.55
N ASN A 113 18.14 5.01 11.35
CA ASN A 113 18.57 6.29 10.77
C ASN A 113 17.51 7.41 10.92
N LEU A 114 16.34 7.09 11.46
CA LEU A 114 15.30 8.08 11.69
C LEU A 114 15.59 8.88 12.98
N GLU A 115 15.38 10.17 12.90
CA GLU A 115 15.59 11.14 13.98
C GLU A 115 14.25 11.72 14.47
N LYS A 116 14.30 12.43 15.60
CA LYS A 116 13.16 13.15 16.13
C LYS A 116 12.60 14.12 15.08
N GLY A 117 11.29 14.05 14.83
CA GLY A 117 10.59 14.83 13.82
C GLY A 117 10.40 14.11 12.49
N ASN A 118 11.10 13.01 12.25
CA ASN A 118 10.86 12.19 11.07
C ASN A 118 9.52 11.43 11.16
N LYS A 119 9.03 10.96 10.01
CA LYS A 119 7.73 10.28 9.91
C LYS A 119 7.83 8.98 9.12
N LEU A 120 7.26 7.92 9.67
CA LEU A 120 7.10 6.62 9.01
C LEU A 120 5.62 6.42 8.64
N VAL A 121 5.32 6.21 7.36
CA VAL A 121 3.95 6.12 6.83
C VAL A 121 3.72 4.74 6.23
N PHE A 122 2.78 3.99 6.79
CA PHE A 122 2.37 2.67 6.27
C PHE A 122 1.12 2.81 5.41
N VAL A 123 1.17 2.35 4.16
CA VAL A 123 0.01 2.35 3.28
C VAL A 123 -0.72 1.01 3.38
N ASP A 124 -1.76 1.00 4.20
CA ASP A 124 -2.66 -0.14 4.34
C ASP A 124 -3.83 -0.07 3.33
N SER A 125 -5.05 -0.39 3.70
CA SER A 125 -6.24 -0.28 2.85
C SER A 125 -7.51 -0.31 3.70
N MET A 126 -8.57 0.34 3.25
CA MET A 126 -9.91 0.15 3.83
C MET A 126 -10.44 -1.29 3.65
N ALA A 127 -9.85 -2.08 2.75
CA ALA A 127 -10.19 -3.50 2.59
C ALA A 127 -9.99 -4.33 3.86
N ARG A 128 -9.18 -3.85 4.82
CA ARG A 128 -8.99 -4.49 6.13
C ARG A 128 -10.16 -4.34 7.09
N LEU A 129 -11.08 -3.39 6.82
CA LEU A 129 -12.14 -3.02 7.75
C LEU A 129 -13.33 -3.98 7.72
N LEU A 130 -13.56 -4.67 6.62
CA LEU A 130 -14.70 -5.57 6.43
C LEU A 130 -14.26 -6.88 5.77
N PRO A 131 -14.95 -8.00 6.04
CA PRO A 131 -14.63 -9.31 5.46
C PRO A 131 -15.13 -9.43 4.01
N PHE A 132 -14.52 -8.67 3.10
CA PHE A 132 -14.88 -8.72 1.68
C PHE A 132 -14.60 -10.08 1.04
N THR A 133 -15.49 -10.51 0.16
CA THR A 133 -15.29 -11.73 -0.62
C THR A 133 -14.03 -11.64 -1.47
N ARG A 134 -13.34 -12.76 -1.69
CA ARG A 134 -12.11 -12.91 -2.47
C ARG A 134 -10.89 -12.13 -1.93
N SER A 135 -11.05 -11.38 -0.84
CA SER A 135 -10.02 -10.50 -0.27
C SER A 135 -9.26 -11.13 0.91
N GLN A 136 -9.33 -12.46 1.08
CA GLN A 136 -8.78 -13.13 2.26
C GLN A 136 -7.29 -12.86 2.43
N ALA A 137 -6.47 -13.04 1.39
CA ALA A 137 -5.04 -12.78 1.46
C ALA A 137 -4.74 -11.27 1.57
N TYR A 138 -5.33 -10.46 0.69
CA TYR A 138 -5.09 -9.03 0.66
C TYR A 138 -5.60 -8.31 1.91
N GLY A 139 -6.88 -8.50 2.27
CA GLY A 139 -7.49 -7.89 3.44
C GLY A 139 -6.75 -8.25 4.74
N ALA A 140 -6.41 -9.55 4.90
CA ALA A 140 -5.62 -10.01 6.04
C ALA A 140 -4.23 -9.38 6.09
N SER A 141 -3.51 -9.30 4.96
CA SER A 141 -2.19 -8.64 4.92
C SER A 141 -2.25 -7.17 5.29
N LYS A 142 -3.28 -6.45 4.82
CA LYS A 142 -3.47 -5.03 5.16
C LYS A 142 -3.93 -4.81 6.60
N ALA A 143 -4.65 -5.77 7.20
CA ALA A 143 -4.97 -5.77 8.63
C ALA A 143 -3.70 -6.00 9.48
N ALA A 144 -2.86 -6.96 9.12
CA ALA A 144 -1.58 -7.22 9.77
C ALA A 144 -0.65 -6.00 9.69
N LEU A 145 -0.54 -5.38 8.51
CA LEU A 145 0.26 -4.17 8.32
C LEU A 145 -0.24 -3.00 9.17
N HIS A 146 -1.57 -2.81 9.26
CA HIS A 146 -2.16 -1.78 10.11
C HIS A 146 -1.87 -2.01 11.58
N TYR A 147 -1.99 -3.26 12.05
CA TYR A 147 -1.66 -3.61 13.43
C TYR A 147 -0.20 -3.29 13.74
N ALA A 148 0.73 -3.73 12.87
CA ALA A 148 2.15 -3.43 13.01
C ALA A 148 2.42 -1.92 13.04
N CYS A 149 1.79 -1.15 12.13
CA CYS A 149 1.87 0.32 12.12
C CYS A 149 1.47 0.92 13.47
N LYS A 150 0.36 0.45 14.07
CA LYS A 150 -0.10 0.97 15.36
C LYS A 150 0.80 0.57 16.53
N SER A 151 1.41 -0.59 16.48
CA SER A 151 2.42 -1.00 17.46
C SER A 151 3.69 -0.15 17.34
N PHE A 152 4.19 0.08 16.13
CA PHE A 152 5.31 1.01 15.91
C PHE A 152 5.02 2.44 16.36
N GLU A 153 3.78 2.92 16.23
CA GLU A 153 3.36 4.24 16.72
C GLU A 153 3.56 4.37 18.24
N VAL A 154 3.26 3.30 18.99
CA VAL A 154 3.49 3.26 20.44
C VAL A 154 4.98 3.27 20.77
N ASP A 155 5.76 2.39 20.14
CA ASP A 155 7.17 2.16 20.49
C ASP A 155 8.09 3.31 20.05
N LEU A 156 7.76 4.00 18.95
CA LEU A 156 8.58 5.09 18.41
C LEU A 156 8.20 6.48 18.97
N LYS A 157 7.15 6.57 19.77
CA LYS A 157 6.67 7.82 20.36
C LYS A 157 7.75 8.52 21.21
N ASP A 158 8.43 7.78 22.06
CA ASP A 158 9.45 8.34 22.95
C ASP A 158 10.71 8.79 22.19
N LYS A 159 10.94 8.26 20.99
CA LYS A 159 11.98 8.71 20.08
C LYS A 159 11.59 9.98 19.31
N GLY A 160 10.34 10.43 19.44
CA GLY A 160 9.79 11.57 18.71
C GLY A 160 9.63 11.33 17.20
N ILE A 161 9.54 10.07 16.79
CA ILE A 161 9.29 9.65 15.40
C ILE A 161 7.79 9.46 15.24
N ALA A 162 7.19 10.18 14.30
CA ALA A 162 5.77 10.03 13.99
C ALA A 162 5.51 8.77 13.16
N VAL A 163 4.48 8.00 13.51
CA VAL A 163 4.03 6.86 12.70
C VAL A 163 2.59 7.08 12.27
N GLN A 164 2.31 6.87 10.99
CA GLN A 164 1.01 7.16 10.40
C GLN A 164 0.53 6.01 9.53
N SER A 165 -0.74 5.63 9.63
CA SER A 165 -1.38 4.73 8.67
C SER A 165 -2.15 5.50 7.61
N MET A 166 -2.02 5.09 6.35
CA MET A 166 -2.81 5.58 5.23
C MET A 166 -3.67 4.47 4.66
N SER A 167 -4.98 4.66 4.72
CA SER A 167 -5.97 3.68 4.28
C SER A 167 -6.72 4.21 3.05
N PRO A 168 -6.22 3.96 1.82
CA PRO A 168 -6.96 4.24 0.60
C PRO A 168 -8.21 3.36 0.49
N GLY A 169 -9.25 3.91 -0.17
CA GLY A 169 -10.35 3.15 -0.73
C GLY A 169 -9.99 2.64 -2.13
N PHE A 170 -10.97 2.65 -3.04
CA PHE A 170 -10.71 2.27 -4.42
C PHE A 170 -9.98 3.38 -5.18
N VAL A 171 -8.82 3.04 -5.72
CA VAL A 171 -7.99 3.92 -6.55
C VAL A 171 -7.80 3.25 -7.90
N LYS A 172 -8.06 3.97 -8.99
CA LYS A 172 -7.83 3.49 -10.37
C LYS A 172 -6.34 3.41 -10.63
N THR A 173 -5.81 2.21 -10.68
CA THR A 173 -4.38 1.89 -10.88
C THR A 173 -4.26 0.61 -11.68
N PRO A 174 -3.10 0.29 -12.26
CA PRO A 174 -2.88 -1.00 -12.92
C PRO A 174 -3.22 -2.22 -12.04
N LEU A 175 -3.08 -2.08 -10.71
CA LEU A 175 -3.46 -3.12 -9.75
C LEU A 175 -4.97 -3.38 -9.73
N THR A 176 -5.79 -2.34 -9.87
CA THR A 176 -7.25 -2.39 -9.80
C THR A 176 -7.94 -2.51 -11.15
N GLU A 177 -7.23 -2.36 -12.26
CA GLU A 177 -7.77 -2.57 -13.62
C GLU A 177 -8.27 -4.01 -13.84
N LYS A 178 -7.73 -4.96 -13.09
CA LYS A 178 -8.13 -6.37 -13.12
C LYS A 178 -9.39 -6.67 -12.30
N ASN A 179 -9.97 -5.66 -11.65
CA ASN A 179 -11.15 -5.85 -10.82
C ASN A 179 -12.39 -6.05 -11.70
N ASP A 180 -13.09 -7.15 -11.47
CA ASP A 180 -14.33 -7.56 -12.14
C ASP A 180 -15.59 -7.20 -11.32
N PHE A 181 -15.45 -6.30 -10.37
CA PHE A 181 -16.51 -5.87 -9.46
C PHE A 181 -16.61 -4.34 -9.35
N PRO A 182 -17.78 -3.82 -8.95
CA PRO A 182 -17.98 -2.39 -8.79
C PRO A 182 -17.01 -1.79 -7.76
N MET A 183 -16.41 -0.66 -8.10
CA MET A 183 -15.55 0.13 -7.23
C MET A 183 -16.24 1.46 -6.86
N PRO A 184 -17.16 1.46 -5.89
CA PRO A 184 -17.90 2.67 -5.53
C PRO A 184 -16.94 3.75 -5.01
N MET A 185 -17.20 4.99 -5.44
CA MET A 185 -16.40 6.16 -5.06
C MET A 185 -14.91 6.04 -5.40
N ALA A 186 -14.57 5.28 -6.46
CA ALA A 186 -13.20 5.19 -6.94
C ALA A 186 -12.67 6.56 -7.36
N ILE A 187 -11.42 6.84 -7.00
CA ILE A 187 -10.69 8.06 -7.38
C ILE A 187 -9.52 7.72 -8.30
N THR A 188 -8.99 8.70 -9.00
CA THR A 188 -7.76 8.53 -9.81
C THR A 188 -6.53 8.41 -8.93
N SER A 189 -5.41 7.90 -9.49
CA SER A 189 -4.12 7.86 -8.79
C SER A 189 -3.63 9.25 -8.41
N ASP A 190 -3.85 10.26 -9.26
CA ASP A 190 -3.45 11.64 -8.99
C ASP A 190 -4.25 12.25 -7.85
N GLN A 191 -5.58 12.07 -7.84
CA GLN A 191 -6.41 12.49 -6.70
C GLN A 191 -5.98 11.79 -5.40
N ALA A 192 -5.64 10.52 -5.47
CA ALA A 192 -5.16 9.77 -4.32
C ALA A 192 -3.80 10.28 -3.84
N ALA A 193 -2.87 10.61 -4.75
CA ALA A 193 -1.57 11.21 -4.44
C ALA A 193 -1.72 12.55 -3.71
N GLN A 194 -2.63 13.42 -4.16
CA GLN A 194 -2.95 14.68 -3.48
C GLN A 194 -3.50 14.46 -2.07
N TYR A 195 -4.41 13.48 -1.88
CA TYR A 195 -4.88 13.11 -0.54
C TYR A 195 -3.74 12.59 0.34
N MET A 196 -2.85 11.77 -0.21
CA MET A 196 -1.69 11.24 0.51
C MET A 196 -0.75 12.35 0.93
N LEU A 197 -0.33 13.23 0.01
CA LEU A 197 0.59 14.31 0.32
C LEU A 197 0.02 15.24 1.40
N LYS A 198 -1.25 15.62 1.27
CA LYS A 198 -1.96 16.39 2.31
C LYS A 198 -2.07 15.64 3.64
N GLY A 199 -2.26 14.32 3.59
CA GLY A 199 -2.29 13.47 4.77
C GLY A 199 -0.94 13.38 5.48
N ILE A 200 0.14 13.21 4.72
CA ILE A 200 1.53 13.16 5.20
C ILE A 200 1.89 14.46 5.97
N GLN A 201 1.43 15.61 5.49
CA GLN A 201 1.64 16.91 6.11
C GLN A 201 0.82 17.14 7.39
N SER A 202 -0.14 16.25 7.69
CA SER A 202 -0.98 16.36 8.89
C SER A 202 -0.42 15.55 10.06
N ASP A 203 -0.82 15.93 11.30
CA ASP A 203 -0.46 15.20 12.53
C ASP A 203 -1.39 14.03 12.86
N LYS A 204 -2.21 13.60 11.88
CA LYS A 204 -3.16 12.50 12.09
C LYS A 204 -2.42 11.16 12.10
N SER A 205 -2.65 10.36 13.11
CA SER A 205 -2.16 8.99 13.22
C SER A 205 -2.78 8.03 12.18
N SER A 206 -3.96 8.37 11.63
CA SER A 206 -4.63 7.58 10.59
C SER A 206 -5.34 8.48 9.59
N VAL A 207 -5.11 8.23 8.30
CA VAL A 207 -5.70 8.98 7.19
C VAL A 207 -6.48 8.04 6.28
N TYR A 208 -7.77 8.35 6.05
CA TYR A 208 -8.67 7.59 5.18
C TYR A 208 -9.08 8.47 4.00
N PHE A 209 -8.94 7.98 2.78
CA PHE A 209 -9.34 8.73 1.59
C PHE A 209 -9.93 7.83 0.51
N PRO A 210 -10.97 8.32 -0.23
CA PRO A 210 -11.64 9.61 -0.04
C PRO A 210 -12.43 9.66 1.28
N ARG A 211 -12.50 10.85 1.91
CA ARG A 211 -13.03 11.01 3.28
C ARG A 211 -14.44 10.44 3.47
N ARG A 212 -15.36 10.69 2.51
CA ARG A 212 -16.73 10.17 2.59
C ARG A 212 -16.78 8.66 2.66
N PHE A 213 -16.03 8.00 1.80
CA PHE A 213 -15.93 6.54 1.81
C PHE A 213 -15.30 6.04 3.11
N GLY A 214 -14.27 6.72 3.61
CA GLY A 214 -13.63 6.39 4.89
C GLY A 214 -14.59 6.46 6.09
N VAL A 215 -15.50 7.45 6.13
CA VAL A 215 -16.53 7.55 7.18
C VAL A 215 -17.49 6.36 7.10
N ILE A 216 -17.99 6.05 5.89
CA ILE A 216 -18.90 4.90 5.66
C ILE A 216 -18.25 3.60 6.11
N MET A 217 -17.02 3.33 5.65
CA MET A 217 -16.30 2.10 5.93
C MET A 217 -16.01 1.92 7.43
N ARG A 218 -15.62 2.99 8.11
CA ARG A 218 -15.40 2.97 9.56
C ARG A 218 -16.70 2.78 10.34
N PHE A 219 -17.80 3.38 9.90
CA PHE A 219 -19.11 3.13 10.50
C PHE A 219 -19.52 1.66 10.34
N LEU A 220 -19.37 1.09 9.15
CA LEU A 220 -19.68 -0.33 8.92
C LEU A 220 -18.79 -1.26 9.77
N ASN A 221 -17.54 -0.88 10.02
CA ASN A 221 -16.61 -1.69 10.82
C ASN A 221 -16.98 -1.78 12.31
N ILE A 222 -17.72 -0.82 12.86
CA ILE A 222 -18.19 -0.88 14.26
C ILE A 222 -19.51 -1.63 14.44
N LEU A 223 -20.15 -2.04 13.36
CA LEU A 223 -21.39 -2.85 13.44
C LEU A 223 -21.08 -4.25 13.97
N PRO A 224 -22.05 -4.95 14.60
CA PRO A 224 -21.90 -6.34 14.96
C PRO A 224 -21.46 -7.20 13.77
N GLU A 225 -20.56 -8.16 13.99
CA GLU A 225 -19.99 -9.01 12.92
C GLU A 225 -21.06 -9.71 12.05
N ALA A 226 -22.19 -10.13 12.66
CA ALA A 226 -23.29 -10.74 11.92
C ALA A 226 -23.85 -9.81 10.84
N LEU A 227 -23.92 -8.50 11.14
CA LEU A 227 -24.40 -7.50 10.20
C LEU A 227 -23.34 -7.20 9.14
N GLN A 228 -22.05 -7.09 9.54
CA GLN A 228 -20.95 -6.94 8.58
C GLN A 228 -20.94 -8.10 7.56
N ARG A 229 -21.06 -9.36 8.05
CA ARG A 229 -21.14 -10.55 7.18
C ARG A 229 -22.33 -10.49 6.22
N LYS A 230 -23.51 -10.07 6.70
CA LYS A 230 -24.71 -9.94 5.86
C LYS A 230 -24.50 -8.91 4.75
N ILE A 231 -23.93 -7.75 5.06
CA ILE A 231 -23.60 -6.70 4.08
C ILE A 231 -22.59 -7.23 3.05
N CYS A 232 -21.50 -7.84 3.48
CA CYS A 232 -20.48 -8.38 2.57
C CYS A 232 -21.01 -9.54 1.71
N SER A 233 -21.93 -10.38 2.25
CA SER A 233 -22.58 -11.45 1.49
C SER A 233 -23.51 -10.91 0.41
N SER A 234 -24.22 -9.81 0.65
CA SER A 234 -25.06 -9.19 -0.39
C SER A 234 -24.21 -8.61 -1.54
N MET A 235 -23.02 -8.13 -1.25
CA MET A 235 -22.07 -7.67 -2.28
C MET A 235 -21.53 -8.83 -3.14
N ARG A 236 -21.41 -10.05 -2.58
CA ARG A 236 -20.99 -11.25 -3.31
C ARG A 236 -21.98 -11.63 -4.41
N SER A 237 -23.28 -11.51 -4.17
CA SER A 237 -24.32 -11.89 -5.14
C SER A 237 -24.34 -10.99 -6.39
N SER A 238 -23.71 -9.81 -6.33
CA SER A 238 -23.55 -8.90 -7.48
C SER A 238 -22.30 -9.18 -8.33
N LEU A 239 -21.44 -10.12 -7.92
CA LEU A 239 -20.25 -10.52 -8.69
C LEU A 239 -20.67 -11.53 -9.76
N LYS A 240 -20.21 -11.33 -11.00
CA LYS A 240 -20.38 -12.34 -12.06
C LYS A 240 -19.60 -13.62 -11.67
N PRO A 241 -20.14 -14.84 -11.93
CA PRO A 241 -19.38 -16.06 -11.72
C PRO A 241 -18.12 -15.99 -12.60
N THR A 242 -16.97 -16.24 -12.02
CA THR A 242 -15.69 -16.32 -12.74
C THR A 242 -15.81 -17.47 -13.74
N SER A 243 -15.78 -17.20 -15.06
CA SER A 243 -15.72 -18.23 -16.08
C SER A 243 -14.39 -18.97 -15.95
N ALA A 244 -14.42 -20.30 -15.86
CA ALA A 244 -13.28 -21.18 -15.63
C ALA A 244 -12.31 -21.30 -16.83
N THR A 245 -12.25 -20.30 -17.72
CA THR A 245 -11.57 -20.41 -19.03
C THR A 245 -10.23 -19.69 -19.12
N ASP A 246 -9.82 -18.84 -18.15
CA ASP A 246 -8.60 -18.04 -18.34
C ASP A 246 -7.30 -18.62 -17.73
N ASN A 247 -7.33 -19.86 -17.22
CA ASN A 247 -6.17 -20.45 -16.53
C ASN A 247 -5.27 -21.32 -17.42
N LYS A 248 -5.41 -21.26 -18.76
CA LYS A 248 -4.54 -22.05 -19.68
C LYS A 248 -3.36 -21.28 -20.29
N SER A 249 -3.32 -19.95 -20.21
CA SER A 249 -2.27 -19.15 -20.87
C SER A 249 -1.02 -18.90 -20.03
N SER A 250 -1.05 -19.14 -18.71
CA SER A 250 0.11 -18.88 -17.85
C SER A 250 1.09 -20.05 -17.68
N LYS A 251 0.75 -21.26 -18.18
CA LYS A 251 1.64 -22.43 -18.11
C LYS A 251 2.60 -22.58 -19.29
N GLN A 252 2.44 -21.83 -20.38
CA GLN A 252 3.28 -21.96 -21.58
C GLN A 252 4.44 -20.95 -21.67
N ALA A 253 4.61 -20.07 -20.68
CA ALA A 253 5.72 -19.10 -20.67
C ALA A 253 6.87 -19.47 -19.70
N ARG A 254 6.95 -20.75 -19.28
CA ARG A 254 8.04 -21.29 -18.47
C ARG A 254 8.48 -22.66 -18.98
N SER A 255 8.94 -22.71 -20.21
CA SER A 255 9.80 -23.79 -20.73
C SER A 255 10.99 -23.14 -21.42
#